data_94dbebbd7e08305ea73bc5d6af090237
#
_entry.id   94dbebbd7e08305ea73bc5d6af090237
#
_cell.length_a   1.000
_cell.length_b   1.000
_cell.length_c   1.000
_cell.angle_alpha   90.00
_cell.angle_beta   90.00
_cell.angle_gamma   90.00
#
_symmetry.space_group_name_H-M   'P 1'
#
loop_
_entity.id
_entity.type
_entity.pdbx_description
1 polymer ?
#
loop_
_entity_poly.entity_id
_entity_poly.type
_entity_poly.pdbx_seq_one_letter_code
_entity_poly.pdbx_strand_id
1 'polypeptide(L)'
;GVLQQLAAEPNFRGTLFGLFQPGEECNPGGASLVLAENPFDGYEVRAVVGEHVEPQLEVGTLGFRAGKYMASSDELRFSVRGTGGHGAMRPQLKDPVAAAAEFVTRLIALNHEECVLSIGRIEAGGATNIVPDEVYLEGTLRTFDEREREIIHQRIRNIAAEMTQNTGL
;
A
#
# COMPACT_ATOMS: atom_id res chain seq x y z
N GLY A 1 -2.56 30.68 12.20
CA GLY A 1 -2.67 29.31 12.69
C GLY A 1 -1.67 29.01 13.81
N VAL A 2 -1.48 27.72 14.13
CA VAL A 2 -0.64 27.25 15.27
C VAL A 2 0.76 27.84 15.27
N LEU A 3 1.45 27.91 14.13
CA LEU A 3 2.77 28.53 14.02
C LEU A 3 2.80 29.99 14.50
N GLN A 4 1.78 30.77 14.13
CA GLN A 4 1.67 32.17 14.55
C GLN A 4 1.39 32.31 16.04
N GLN A 5 0.57 31.43 16.61
CA GLN A 5 0.26 31.42 18.03
C GLN A 5 1.49 31.05 18.87
N LEU A 6 2.20 30.00 18.48
CA LEU A 6 3.42 29.57 19.18
C LEU A 6 4.59 30.55 19.02
N ALA A 7 4.70 31.21 17.84
CA ALA A 7 5.69 32.27 17.64
C ALA A 7 5.44 33.50 18.53
N ALA A 8 4.18 33.73 18.94
CA ALA A 8 3.80 34.80 19.86
C ALA A 8 3.88 34.41 21.36
N GLU A 9 4.12 33.12 21.65
CA GLU A 9 4.18 32.61 23.03
C GLU A 9 5.56 32.90 23.67
N PRO A 10 5.64 33.80 24.66
CA PRO A 10 6.90 34.27 25.21
C PRO A 10 7.70 33.19 25.96
N ASN A 11 7.03 32.13 26.39
CA ASN A 11 7.65 31.04 27.12
C ASN A 11 8.00 29.84 26.26
N PHE A 12 7.70 29.86 24.95
CA PHE A 12 8.08 28.78 24.05
C PHE A 12 9.58 28.70 23.88
N ARG A 13 10.16 27.54 24.21
CA ARG A 13 11.59 27.28 24.09
C ARG A 13 11.79 26.12 23.12
N GLY A 14 12.50 26.38 22.02
CA GLY A 14 12.79 25.39 21.01
C GLY A 14 12.54 25.93 19.59
N THR A 15 12.66 25.04 18.63
CA THR A 15 12.38 25.35 17.23
C THR A 15 11.15 24.58 16.80
N LEU A 16 10.21 25.27 16.15
CA LEU A 16 9.04 24.66 15.56
C LEU A 16 9.16 24.77 14.04
N PHE A 17 9.16 23.62 13.37
CA PHE A 17 9.11 23.54 11.93
C PHE A 17 7.66 23.38 11.44
N GLY A 18 7.25 24.23 10.54
CA GLY A 18 6.05 24.00 9.71
C GLY A 18 6.46 23.28 8.42
N LEU A 19 6.11 22.00 8.32
CA LEU A 19 6.44 21.20 7.17
C LEU A 19 5.22 21.12 6.24
N PHE A 20 5.36 21.68 5.03
CA PHE A 20 4.30 21.68 4.03
C PHE A 20 4.62 20.62 2.97
N GLN A 21 4.00 19.46 3.12
CA GLN A 21 4.22 18.32 2.24
C GLN A 21 3.51 18.50 0.89
N PRO A 22 4.18 18.40 -0.25
CA PRO A 22 3.52 18.36 -1.55
C PRO A 22 2.94 16.98 -1.82
N GLY A 23 1.75 16.90 -2.47
CA GLY A 23 1.21 15.65 -2.99
C GLY A 23 1.02 14.54 -1.95
N GLU A 24 0.34 14.83 -0.82
CA GLU A 24 0.04 13.82 0.20
C GLU A 24 -0.83 12.69 -0.37
N GLU A 25 -1.80 13.04 -1.22
CA GLU A 25 -2.76 12.11 -1.85
C GLU A 25 -2.19 11.39 -3.09
N CYS A 26 -0.91 11.55 -3.38
CA CYS A 26 -0.24 10.93 -4.52
C CYS A 26 0.80 9.89 -4.08
N ASN A 27 1.02 8.87 -4.90
CA ASN A 27 2.07 7.89 -4.68
C ASN A 27 3.16 8.04 -5.77
N PRO A 28 4.48 8.19 -5.41
CA PRO A 28 5.01 8.27 -4.06
C PRO A 28 4.62 9.58 -3.37
N GLY A 29 4.27 9.51 -2.08
CA GLY A 29 3.86 10.67 -1.30
C GLY A 29 4.97 11.71 -1.14
N GLY A 30 4.58 12.99 -1.02
CA GLY A 30 5.51 14.10 -0.91
C GLY A 30 6.41 14.08 0.33
N ALA A 31 6.08 13.28 1.35
CA ALA A 31 6.92 13.11 2.53
C ALA A 31 8.31 12.57 2.17
N SER A 32 8.40 11.61 1.24
CA SER A 32 9.68 11.06 0.76
C SER A 32 10.52 12.10 0.05
N LEU A 33 9.90 12.99 -0.72
CA LEU A 33 10.57 14.10 -1.41
C LEU A 33 11.12 15.11 -0.40
N VAL A 34 10.32 15.49 0.60
CA VAL A 34 10.75 16.41 1.66
C VAL A 34 11.90 15.81 2.48
N LEU A 35 11.83 14.53 2.84
CA LEU A 35 12.90 13.85 3.59
C LEU A 35 14.20 13.74 2.79
N ALA A 36 14.13 13.59 1.47
CA ALA A 36 15.30 13.56 0.60
C ALA A 36 16.09 14.88 0.59
N GLU A 37 15.45 16.01 0.93
CA GLU A 37 16.08 17.32 1.07
C GLU A 37 16.76 17.52 2.44
N ASN A 38 16.69 16.53 3.34
CA ASN A 38 17.26 16.58 4.69
C ASN A 38 16.85 17.82 5.50
N PRO A 39 15.55 18.17 5.62
CA PRO A 39 15.09 19.42 6.22
C PRO A 39 15.42 19.54 7.72
N PHE A 40 15.82 18.44 8.35
CA PHE A 40 16.14 18.38 9.78
C PHE A 40 17.63 18.37 10.06
N ASP A 41 18.47 18.55 9.05
CA ASP A 41 19.91 18.56 9.25
C ASP A 41 20.33 19.65 10.26
N GLY A 42 21.16 19.27 11.23
CA GLY A 42 21.57 20.13 12.34
C GLY A 42 20.52 20.32 13.46
N TYR A 43 19.38 19.64 13.42
CA TYR A 43 18.35 19.68 14.45
C TYR A 43 18.10 18.33 15.10
N GLU A 44 17.94 18.33 16.43
CA GLU A 44 17.46 17.17 17.18
C GLU A 44 15.91 17.18 17.16
N VAL A 45 15.32 16.39 16.28
CA VAL A 45 13.85 16.27 16.20
C VAL A 45 13.33 15.48 17.40
N ARG A 46 12.58 16.12 18.27
CA ARG A 46 12.03 15.50 19.48
C ARG A 46 10.62 14.96 19.30
N ALA A 47 9.84 15.57 18.42
CA ALA A 47 8.48 15.13 18.11
C ALA A 47 8.08 15.59 16.71
N VAL A 48 7.23 14.80 16.08
CA VAL A 48 6.52 15.14 14.85
C VAL A 48 5.04 15.10 15.18
N VAL A 49 4.30 16.14 14.81
CA VAL A 49 2.85 16.21 14.99
C VAL A 49 2.21 16.27 13.62
N GLY A 50 1.35 15.32 13.32
CA GLY A 50 0.48 15.32 12.16
C GLY A 50 -0.98 15.32 12.59
N GLU A 51 -1.83 15.99 11.84
CA GLU A 51 -3.25 16.07 12.09
C GLU A 51 -4.00 15.54 10.86
N HIS A 52 -4.97 14.68 11.10
CA HIS A 52 -5.84 14.13 10.06
C HIS A 52 -7.30 14.42 10.40
N VAL A 53 -8.11 14.76 9.39
CA VAL A 53 -9.55 14.95 9.57
C VAL A 53 -10.23 13.59 9.80
N GLU A 54 -11.01 13.49 10.88
CA GLU A 54 -11.80 12.29 11.21
C GLU A 54 -13.29 12.63 11.18
N PRO A 55 -14.01 12.26 10.10
CA PRO A 55 -15.43 12.63 9.93
C PRO A 55 -16.38 12.06 10.98
N GLN A 56 -15.94 11.03 11.74
CA GLN A 56 -16.76 10.40 12.79
C GLN A 56 -16.69 11.15 14.13
N LEU A 57 -15.76 12.11 14.27
CA LEU A 57 -15.66 12.94 15.46
C LEU A 57 -16.47 14.21 15.31
N GLU A 58 -17.11 14.63 16.38
CA GLU A 58 -17.80 15.92 16.45
C GLU A 58 -16.83 17.08 16.28
N VAL A 59 -17.27 18.16 15.63
CA VAL A 59 -16.48 19.38 15.44
C VAL A 59 -15.99 19.92 16.77
N GLY A 60 -14.70 20.22 16.86
CA GLY A 60 -14.02 20.67 18.08
C GLY A 60 -13.52 19.56 18.98
N THR A 61 -13.67 18.31 18.56
CA THR A 61 -13.12 17.14 19.27
C THR A 61 -11.79 16.72 18.65
N LEU A 62 -10.84 16.30 19.50
CA LEU A 62 -9.57 15.70 19.10
C LEU A 62 -9.51 14.27 19.61
N GLY A 63 -9.20 13.33 18.71
CA GLY A 63 -9.00 11.93 19.05
C GLY A 63 -7.50 11.60 19.19
N PHE A 64 -7.15 10.90 20.25
CA PHE A 64 -5.79 10.43 20.51
C PHE A 64 -5.79 8.94 20.83
N ARG A 65 -4.75 8.25 20.41
CA ARG A 65 -4.49 6.88 20.80
C ARG A 65 -3.02 6.68 21.06
N ALA A 66 -2.68 6.07 22.18
CA ALA A 66 -1.31 5.66 22.47
C ALA A 66 -0.93 4.41 21.68
N GLY A 67 0.32 4.31 21.27
CA GLY A 67 0.84 3.17 20.51
C GLY A 67 0.54 3.24 19.02
N LYS A 68 0.35 2.11 18.39
CA LYS A 68 0.08 1.98 16.95
C LYS A 68 -1.27 2.65 16.61
N TYR A 69 -1.24 3.72 15.86
CA TYR A 69 -2.43 4.53 15.55
C TYR A 69 -2.98 4.24 14.15
N MET A 70 -2.13 4.28 13.13
CA MET A 70 -2.48 4.00 11.73
C MET A 70 -1.61 2.89 11.17
N ALA A 71 -2.20 2.04 10.35
CA ALA A 71 -1.47 1.04 9.60
C ALA A 71 -0.68 1.69 8.44
N SER A 72 0.41 1.05 8.02
CA SER A 72 1.01 1.34 6.72
C SER A 72 0.00 1.03 5.59
N SER A 73 0.22 1.58 4.41
CA SER A 73 -0.58 1.28 3.24
C SER A 73 0.34 1.15 2.03
N ASP A 74 0.39 -0.07 1.48
CA ASP A 74 1.07 -0.35 0.22
C ASP A 74 0.05 -0.57 -0.89
N GLU A 75 0.33 -0.03 -2.06
CA GLU A 75 -0.38 -0.41 -3.28
C GLU A 75 0.32 -1.60 -3.92
N LEU A 76 -0.46 -2.62 -4.23
CA LEU A 76 0.00 -3.84 -4.88
C LEU A 76 -0.52 -3.87 -6.32
N ARG A 77 0.37 -4.14 -7.27
CA ARG A 77 0.03 -4.31 -8.67
C ARG A 77 0.71 -5.55 -9.21
N PHE A 78 -0.07 -6.38 -9.89
CA PHE A 78 0.42 -7.63 -10.46
C PHE A 78 -0.07 -7.79 -11.89
N SER A 79 0.79 -8.34 -12.73
CA SER A 79 0.46 -8.81 -14.08
C SER A 79 0.71 -10.30 -14.15
N VAL A 80 -0.31 -11.08 -14.40
CA VAL A 80 -0.22 -12.52 -14.66
C VAL A 80 -0.29 -12.72 -16.17
N ARG A 81 0.84 -13.09 -16.76
CA ARG A 81 0.95 -13.26 -18.22
C ARG A 81 1.02 -14.72 -18.60
N GLY A 82 0.29 -15.08 -19.65
CA GLY A 82 0.22 -16.44 -20.14
C GLY A 82 0.22 -16.53 -21.65
N THR A 83 -0.39 -17.59 -22.16
CA THR A 83 -0.66 -17.78 -23.58
C THR A 83 -2.14 -18.00 -23.76
N GLY A 84 -2.83 -16.95 -24.21
CA GLY A 84 -4.26 -16.97 -24.46
C GLY A 84 -4.62 -17.63 -25.80
N GLY A 85 -5.91 -17.63 -26.10
CA GLY A 85 -6.45 -18.15 -27.33
C GLY A 85 -7.84 -18.77 -27.20
N HIS A 86 -8.30 -19.46 -28.22
CA HIS A 86 -9.61 -20.08 -28.20
C HIS A 86 -9.71 -21.16 -27.12
N GLY A 87 -10.69 -21.08 -26.21
CA GLY A 87 -10.84 -21.98 -25.07
C GLY A 87 -10.92 -23.49 -25.40
N ALA A 88 -11.32 -23.86 -26.62
CA ALA A 88 -11.27 -25.25 -27.09
C ALA A 88 -9.84 -25.77 -27.36
N MET A 89 -8.86 -24.87 -27.45
CA MET A 89 -7.43 -25.20 -27.69
C MET A 89 -6.64 -25.36 -26.38
N ARG A 90 -7.31 -25.70 -25.30
CA ARG A 90 -6.80 -25.70 -23.93
C ARG A 90 -5.40 -26.31 -23.74
N PRO A 91 -5.01 -27.43 -24.40
CA PRO A 91 -3.66 -27.99 -24.24
C PRO A 91 -2.52 -27.09 -24.72
N GLN A 92 -2.83 -26.06 -25.51
CA GLN A 92 -1.86 -25.10 -26.07
C GLN A 92 -1.81 -23.80 -25.32
N LEU A 93 -2.73 -23.62 -24.34
CA LEU A 93 -2.86 -22.39 -23.57
C LEU A 93 -2.10 -22.49 -22.25
N LYS A 94 -1.58 -21.35 -21.82
CA LYS A 94 -1.18 -21.11 -20.44
C LYS A 94 -2.14 -20.08 -19.88
N ASP A 95 -3.15 -20.56 -19.16
CA ASP A 95 -4.32 -19.77 -18.76
C ASP A 95 -3.99 -18.82 -17.60
N PRO A 96 -3.82 -17.50 -17.86
CA PRO A 96 -3.52 -16.54 -16.81
C PRO A 96 -4.72 -16.24 -15.91
N VAL A 97 -5.95 -16.54 -16.36
CA VAL A 97 -7.15 -16.34 -15.52
C VAL A 97 -7.20 -17.37 -14.41
N ALA A 98 -6.96 -18.65 -14.73
CA ALA A 98 -6.89 -19.70 -13.73
C ALA A 98 -5.75 -19.45 -12.72
N ALA A 99 -4.57 -19.05 -13.22
CA ALA A 99 -3.43 -18.73 -12.39
C ALA A 99 -3.68 -17.48 -11.50
N ALA A 100 -4.30 -16.43 -12.04
CA ALA A 100 -4.66 -15.25 -11.26
C ALA A 100 -5.66 -15.57 -10.15
N ALA A 101 -6.65 -16.42 -10.40
CA ALA A 101 -7.61 -16.85 -9.39
C ALA A 101 -6.94 -17.62 -8.24
N GLU A 102 -6.00 -18.53 -8.54
CA GLU A 102 -5.19 -19.21 -7.53
C GLU A 102 -4.32 -18.22 -6.76
N PHE A 103 -3.64 -17.31 -7.47
CA PHE A 103 -2.79 -16.30 -6.87
C PHE A 103 -3.55 -15.44 -5.87
N VAL A 104 -4.70 -14.91 -6.27
CA VAL A 104 -5.58 -14.11 -5.38
C VAL A 104 -5.97 -14.93 -4.15
N THR A 105 -6.36 -16.19 -4.31
CA THR A 105 -6.73 -17.06 -3.19
C THR A 105 -5.58 -17.24 -2.20
N ARG A 106 -4.36 -17.45 -2.70
CA ARG A 106 -3.16 -17.58 -1.87
C ARG A 106 -2.77 -16.28 -1.19
N LEU A 107 -2.94 -15.12 -1.87
CA LEU A 107 -2.69 -13.81 -1.28
C LEU A 107 -3.66 -13.52 -0.13
N ILE A 108 -4.96 -13.74 -0.32
CA ILE A 108 -5.98 -13.50 0.71
C ILE A 108 -5.76 -14.40 1.93
N ALA A 109 -5.21 -15.59 1.75
CA ALA A 109 -4.85 -16.48 2.85
C ALA A 109 -3.71 -15.94 3.75
N LEU A 110 -3.02 -14.87 3.35
CA LEU A 110 -2.01 -14.18 4.18
C LEU A 110 -2.63 -13.27 5.25
N ASN A 111 -3.94 -12.98 5.16
CA ASN A 111 -4.62 -12.13 6.13
C ASN A 111 -4.63 -12.70 7.54
N HIS A 112 -4.38 -11.83 8.52
CA HIS A 112 -4.49 -12.11 9.95
C HIS A 112 -4.73 -10.80 10.72
N GLU A 113 -4.81 -10.84 12.06
CA GLU A 113 -5.22 -9.71 12.90
C GLU A 113 -4.42 -8.41 12.66
N GLU A 114 -3.10 -8.53 12.41
CA GLU A 114 -2.21 -7.37 12.19
C GLU A 114 -1.91 -7.09 10.71
N CYS A 115 -2.48 -7.87 9.78
CA CYS A 115 -2.23 -7.79 8.35
C CYS A 115 -3.53 -7.87 7.55
N VAL A 116 -3.81 -6.84 6.78
CA VAL A 116 -4.96 -6.80 5.86
C VAL A 116 -4.47 -6.63 4.43
N LEU A 117 -4.61 -7.69 3.64
CA LEU A 117 -4.37 -7.69 2.21
C LEU A 117 -5.71 -7.82 1.48
N SER A 118 -5.96 -6.94 0.55
CA SER A 118 -7.16 -6.97 -0.29
C SER A 118 -6.81 -6.79 -1.76
N ILE A 119 -7.55 -7.49 -2.63
CA ILE A 119 -7.52 -7.27 -4.08
C ILE A 119 -8.84 -6.58 -4.45
N GLY A 120 -8.74 -5.33 -4.86
CA GLY A 120 -9.88 -4.49 -5.20
C GLY A 120 -10.20 -4.44 -6.69
N ARG A 121 -9.27 -4.87 -7.55
CA ARG A 121 -9.42 -4.84 -9.00
C ARG A 121 -8.85 -6.08 -9.64
N ILE A 122 -9.63 -6.69 -10.54
CA ILE A 122 -9.22 -7.79 -11.42
C ILE A 122 -9.68 -7.43 -12.81
N GLU A 123 -8.75 -7.34 -13.74
CA GLU A 123 -9.05 -7.10 -15.16
C GLU A 123 -8.49 -8.20 -16.02
N ALA A 124 -9.38 -8.81 -16.83
CA ALA A 124 -9.04 -9.77 -17.85
C ALA A 124 -9.85 -9.42 -19.10
N GLY A 125 -9.21 -9.23 -20.22
CA GLY A 125 -9.89 -8.96 -21.48
C GLY A 125 -10.37 -10.23 -22.16
N GLY A 126 -11.20 -10.08 -23.18
CA GLY A 126 -11.55 -11.16 -24.10
C GLY A 126 -13.05 -11.41 -24.27
N ALA A 127 -13.37 -12.30 -25.19
CA ALA A 127 -14.72 -12.84 -25.38
C ALA A 127 -14.89 -14.09 -24.50
N THR A 128 -16.15 -14.53 -24.35
CA THR A 128 -16.49 -15.66 -23.46
C THR A 128 -15.80 -16.98 -23.82
N ASN A 129 -15.38 -17.13 -25.08
CA ASN A 129 -14.68 -18.30 -25.60
C ASN A 129 -13.18 -18.08 -25.87
N ILE A 130 -12.64 -16.94 -25.45
CA ILE A 130 -11.22 -16.59 -25.64
C ILE A 130 -10.58 -16.38 -24.27
N VAL A 131 -9.54 -17.15 -23.96
CA VAL A 131 -8.65 -16.93 -22.82
C VAL A 131 -7.73 -15.75 -23.15
N PRO A 132 -7.63 -14.71 -22.28
CA PRO A 132 -6.72 -13.58 -22.52
C PRO A 132 -5.25 -13.97 -22.35
N ASP A 133 -4.34 -13.13 -22.83
CA ASP A 133 -2.90 -13.30 -22.63
C ASP A 133 -2.42 -12.77 -21.27
N GLU A 134 -3.19 -11.89 -20.63
CA GLU A 134 -2.82 -11.21 -19.40
C GLU A 134 -4.04 -10.97 -18.51
N VAL A 135 -3.81 -11.07 -17.20
CA VAL A 135 -4.72 -10.61 -16.15
C VAL A 135 -3.97 -9.59 -15.29
N TYR A 136 -4.60 -8.46 -15.08
CA TYR A 136 -4.11 -7.39 -14.21
C TYR A 136 -4.86 -7.38 -12.88
N LEU A 137 -4.10 -7.24 -11.79
CA LEU A 137 -4.63 -7.21 -10.43
C LEU A 137 -4.11 -5.97 -9.70
N GLU A 138 -4.98 -5.30 -8.96
CA GLU A 138 -4.61 -4.26 -8.01
C GLU A 138 -5.18 -4.53 -6.63
N GLY A 139 -4.40 -4.19 -5.62
CA GLY A 139 -4.79 -4.38 -4.25
C GLY A 139 -4.04 -3.47 -3.29
N THR A 140 -4.29 -3.67 -2.02
CA THR A 140 -3.59 -2.96 -0.94
C THR A 140 -3.13 -3.94 0.13
N LEU A 141 -2.00 -3.62 0.76
CA LEU A 141 -1.52 -4.28 1.96
C LEU A 141 -1.43 -3.25 3.08
N ARG A 142 -2.02 -3.58 4.23
CA ARG A 142 -1.96 -2.75 5.44
C ARG A 142 -1.41 -3.56 6.60
N THR A 143 -0.41 -3.01 7.28
CA THR A 143 0.18 -3.62 8.48
C THR A 143 0.49 -2.56 9.51
N PHE A 144 0.53 -2.96 10.80
CA PHE A 144 0.93 -2.08 11.90
C PHE A 144 2.40 -2.22 12.31
N ASP A 145 3.13 -3.14 11.69
CA ASP A 145 4.52 -3.45 12.03
C ASP A 145 5.37 -3.57 10.78
N GLU A 146 6.52 -2.89 10.73
CA GLU A 146 7.39 -2.87 9.56
C GLU A 146 8.06 -4.24 9.30
N ARG A 147 8.36 -5.00 10.35
CA ARG A 147 8.89 -6.36 10.19
C ARG A 147 7.86 -7.29 9.57
N GLU A 148 6.62 -7.20 10.05
CA GLU A 148 5.51 -7.98 9.47
C GLU A 148 5.28 -7.60 8.02
N ARG A 149 5.31 -6.30 7.70
CA ARG A 149 5.21 -5.80 6.33
C ARG A 149 6.26 -6.44 5.42
N GLU A 150 7.53 -6.47 5.82
CA GLU A 150 8.61 -7.10 5.07
C GLU A 150 8.41 -8.61 4.88
N ILE A 151 7.96 -9.31 5.94
CA ILE A 151 7.63 -10.75 5.89
C ILE A 151 6.52 -11.01 4.88
N ILE A 152 5.45 -10.24 4.90
CA ILE A 152 4.34 -10.40 3.95
C ILE A 152 4.79 -10.10 2.53
N HIS A 153 5.56 -9.06 2.30
CA HIS A 153 6.16 -8.78 0.98
C HIS A 153 6.99 -9.96 0.46
N GLN A 154 7.78 -10.58 1.33
CA GLN A 154 8.57 -11.76 0.94
C GLN A 154 7.68 -12.97 0.65
N ARG A 155 6.62 -13.19 1.43
CA ARG A 155 5.64 -14.27 1.17
C ARG A 155 4.93 -14.08 -0.17
N ILE A 156 4.53 -12.85 -0.50
CA ILE A 156 3.93 -12.51 -1.80
C ILE A 156 4.89 -12.87 -2.94
N ARG A 157 6.17 -12.49 -2.84
CA ARG A 157 7.20 -12.83 -3.84
C ARG A 157 7.39 -14.33 -3.98
N ASN A 158 7.41 -15.06 -2.87
CA ASN A 158 7.57 -16.51 -2.87
C ASN A 158 6.37 -17.19 -3.54
N ILE A 159 5.14 -16.77 -3.25
CA ILE A 159 3.92 -17.27 -3.89
C ILE A 159 4.00 -17.04 -5.41
N ALA A 160 4.40 -15.85 -5.85
CA ALA A 160 4.55 -15.55 -7.28
C ALA A 160 5.61 -16.45 -7.93
N ALA A 161 6.77 -16.62 -7.30
CA ALA A 161 7.85 -17.45 -7.82
C ALA A 161 7.44 -18.94 -7.92
N GLU A 162 6.78 -19.49 -6.89
CA GLU A 162 6.26 -20.86 -6.90
C GLU A 162 5.23 -21.06 -8.03
N MET A 163 4.32 -20.10 -8.20
CA MET A 163 3.32 -20.17 -9.26
C MET A 163 3.96 -20.14 -10.64
N THR A 164 4.94 -19.26 -10.87
CA THR A 164 5.70 -19.23 -12.13
C THR A 164 6.37 -20.57 -12.42
N GLN A 165 6.99 -21.20 -11.40
CA GLN A 165 7.60 -22.51 -11.57
C GLN A 165 6.58 -23.60 -11.89
N ASN A 166 5.43 -23.62 -11.25
CA ASN A 166 4.43 -24.66 -11.40
C ASN A 166 3.60 -24.52 -12.68
N THR A 167 3.31 -23.31 -13.12
CA THR A 167 2.47 -23.02 -14.28
C THR A 167 3.25 -22.66 -15.53
N GLY A 168 4.49 -22.24 -15.38
CA GLY A 168 5.34 -21.72 -16.44
C GLY A 168 4.88 -20.35 -16.96
N LEU A 169 4.14 -19.60 -16.13
CA LEU A 169 3.63 -18.25 -16.40
C LEU A 169 4.58 -17.18 -15.87
#